data_eedb6a3826cdb17e4934625465f8bfbc
#
_entry.id   eedb6a3826cdb17e4934625465f8bfbc
#
_cell.length_a   1.000
_cell.length_b   1.000
_cell.length_c   1.000
_cell.angle_alpha   90.00
_cell.angle_beta   90.00
_cell.angle_gamma   90.00
#
_symmetry.space_group_name_H-M   'P 1'
#
loop_
_entity.id
_entity.type
_entity.pdbx_description
1 polymer ?
#
loop_
_entity_poly.entity_id
_entity_poly.type
_entity_poly.pdbx_seq_one_letter_code
_entity_poly.pdbx_strand_id
1 'polypeptide(L)'
;IASPALGPHVAAALRIGLATLTLVAIMRATREPWPWRHWRELAGLGTLTVALPFLLYAYAALHLPAGYSALLNTMVVPFGVLASAWMKEDTLSLRKWLGCACGFAGVALIVRLGPVEPSPTLLLAALACMAAAACYGVCTPWMKRATQRISPLAIAAGIHAAALVLLVPGAVWDWHQAQFTLPALLAVAVMGVVTSGLAYWLNLRVLSQISPVAAMSSAFMIPL
;
A
#
# COMPACT_ATOMS: atom_id res chain seq x y z
N ILE A 1 -0.73 11.73 -13.54
CA ILE A 1 -1.35 13.08 -13.53
C ILE A 1 -0.93 13.82 -12.27
N ALA A 2 -1.11 13.28 -11.06
CA ALA A 2 -0.82 14.00 -9.82
C ALA A 2 0.69 14.16 -9.53
N SER A 3 1.46 13.07 -9.56
CA SER A 3 2.88 13.08 -9.19
C SER A 3 3.77 13.98 -10.08
N PRO A 4 3.58 14.08 -11.41
CA PRO A 4 4.36 15.02 -12.22
C PRO A 4 4.12 16.49 -11.88
N ALA A 5 2.90 16.85 -11.43
CA ALA A 5 2.55 18.23 -11.11
C ALA A 5 2.89 18.61 -9.66
N LEU A 6 2.53 17.75 -8.71
CA LEU A 6 2.67 18.05 -7.29
C LEU A 6 4.00 17.57 -6.68
N GLY A 7 4.75 16.75 -7.39
CA GLY A 7 5.86 16.01 -6.82
C GLY A 7 5.39 14.83 -5.96
N PRO A 8 6.27 13.82 -5.71
CA PRO A 8 5.88 12.58 -5.03
C PRO A 8 5.48 12.79 -3.57
N HIS A 9 6.20 13.63 -2.82
CA HIS A 9 5.94 13.83 -1.39
C HIS A 9 4.66 14.61 -1.14
N VAL A 10 4.41 15.70 -1.89
CA VAL A 10 3.19 16.53 -1.76
C VAL A 10 1.97 15.71 -2.19
N ALA A 11 2.05 14.99 -3.33
CA ALA A 11 0.96 14.15 -3.79
C ALA A 11 0.62 13.04 -2.78
N ALA A 12 1.63 12.38 -2.19
CA ALA A 12 1.44 11.36 -1.17
C ALA A 12 0.80 11.94 0.10
N ALA A 13 1.31 13.06 0.63
CA ALA A 13 0.79 13.68 1.84
C ALA A 13 -0.66 14.17 1.67
N LEU A 14 -0.98 14.82 0.55
CA LEU A 14 -2.35 15.25 0.24
C LEU A 14 -3.30 14.05 0.11
N ARG A 15 -2.89 13.00 -0.60
CA ARG A 15 -3.66 11.77 -0.75
C ARG A 15 -3.96 11.12 0.61
N ILE A 16 -2.93 10.95 1.46
CA ILE A 16 -3.08 10.33 2.77
C ILE A 16 -3.82 11.25 3.75
N GLY A 17 -3.62 12.56 3.65
CA GLY A 17 -4.40 13.54 4.41
C GLY A 17 -5.90 13.45 4.12
N LEU A 18 -6.30 13.42 2.84
CA LEU A 18 -7.68 13.24 2.43
C LEU A 18 -8.25 11.88 2.85
N ALA A 19 -7.46 10.81 2.74
CA ALA A 19 -7.86 9.50 3.27
C ALA A 19 -8.12 9.54 4.78
N THR A 20 -7.20 10.14 5.54
CA THR A 20 -7.33 10.31 6.99
C THR A 20 -8.59 11.10 7.35
N LEU A 21 -8.82 12.23 6.68
CA LEU A 21 -10.02 13.07 6.90
C LEU A 21 -11.30 12.28 6.62
N THR A 22 -11.35 11.56 5.50
CA THR A 22 -12.51 10.72 5.13
C THR A 22 -12.77 9.65 6.19
N LEU A 23 -11.74 8.92 6.60
CA LEU A 23 -11.89 7.84 7.58
C LEU A 23 -12.28 8.36 8.96
N VAL A 24 -11.70 9.48 9.40
CA VAL A 24 -12.06 10.15 10.66
C VAL A 24 -13.50 10.68 10.61
N ALA A 25 -13.93 11.23 9.48
CA ALA A 25 -15.31 11.67 9.31
C ALA A 25 -16.30 10.48 9.43
N ILE A 26 -16.01 9.35 8.81
CA ILE A 26 -16.80 8.13 8.94
C ILE A 26 -16.79 7.62 10.39
N MET A 27 -15.62 7.57 11.05
CA MET A 27 -15.54 7.18 12.46
C MET A 27 -16.42 8.05 13.38
N ARG A 28 -16.43 9.37 13.14
CA ARG A 28 -17.29 10.28 13.91
C ARG A 28 -18.77 10.06 13.63
N ALA A 29 -19.14 9.84 12.36
CA ALA A 29 -20.51 9.54 11.97
C ALA A 29 -21.01 8.22 12.56
N THR A 30 -20.16 7.21 12.64
CA THR A 30 -20.46 5.88 13.22
C THR A 30 -20.23 5.84 14.74
N ARG A 31 -19.77 6.92 15.34
CA ARG A 31 -19.43 7.03 16.78
C ARG A 31 -18.40 6.01 17.25
N GLU A 32 -17.51 5.59 16.36
CA GLU A 32 -16.40 4.68 16.73
C GLU A 32 -15.32 5.44 17.52
N PRO A 33 -14.83 4.86 18.64
CA PRO A 33 -13.78 5.48 19.43
C PRO A 33 -12.43 5.43 18.73
N TRP A 34 -11.61 6.47 18.92
CA TRP A 34 -10.24 6.49 18.42
C TRP A 34 -9.36 5.46 19.16
N PRO A 35 -8.54 4.66 18.47
CA PRO A 35 -7.81 3.54 19.07
C PRO A 35 -6.51 3.97 19.78
N TRP A 36 -6.57 4.90 20.74
CA TRP A 36 -5.41 5.46 21.45
C TRP A 36 -4.51 4.40 22.11
N ARG A 37 -5.10 3.33 22.64
CA ARG A 37 -4.34 2.25 23.31
C ARG A 37 -3.40 1.50 22.37
N HIS A 38 -3.66 1.53 21.06
CA HIS A 38 -2.94 0.78 20.04
C HIS A 38 -2.07 1.67 19.14
N TRP A 39 -1.83 2.93 19.54
CA TRP A 39 -1.14 3.91 18.69
C TRP A 39 0.23 3.43 18.19
N ARG A 40 1.03 2.71 19.03
CA ARG A 40 2.35 2.19 18.67
C ARG A 40 2.24 1.13 17.57
N GLU A 41 1.29 0.21 17.71
CA GLU A 41 1.01 -0.81 16.71
C GLU A 41 0.56 -0.18 15.39
N LEU A 42 -0.34 0.77 15.46
CA LEU A 42 -0.85 1.50 14.30
C LEU A 42 0.21 2.39 13.64
N ALA A 43 1.11 2.98 14.43
CA ALA A 43 2.24 3.72 13.89
C ALA A 43 3.21 2.80 13.13
N GLY A 44 3.57 1.66 13.68
CA GLY A 44 4.39 0.66 12.99
C GLY A 44 3.74 0.14 11.71
N LEU A 45 2.46 -0.25 11.78
CA LEU A 45 1.70 -0.66 10.60
C LEU A 45 1.58 0.48 9.57
N GLY A 46 1.28 1.71 9.98
CA GLY A 46 1.16 2.86 9.09
C GLY A 46 2.47 3.20 8.38
N THR A 47 3.59 3.09 9.09
CA THR A 47 4.93 3.26 8.49
C THR A 47 5.18 2.21 7.43
N LEU A 48 4.94 0.93 7.73
CA LEU A 48 5.28 -0.19 6.86
C LEU A 48 4.24 -0.47 5.76
N THR A 49 2.97 -0.05 5.93
CA THR A 49 1.92 -0.31 4.93
C THR A 49 1.50 0.92 4.13
N VAL A 50 1.90 2.12 4.57
CA VAL A 50 1.52 3.35 3.87
C VAL A 50 2.74 4.21 3.59
N ALA A 51 3.44 4.74 4.61
CA ALA A 51 4.47 5.75 4.40
C ALA A 51 5.65 5.20 3.59
N LEU A 52 6.28 4.12 4.05
CA LEU A 52 7.46 3.53 3.41
C LEU A 52 7.16 2.97 2.01
N PRO A 53 6.13 2.15 1.78
CA PRO A 53 5.82 1.66 0.45
C PRO A 53 5.51 2.77 -0.55
N PHE A 54 4.81 3.84 -0.13
CA PHE A 54 4.54 4.94 -1.05
C PHE A 54 5.82 5.65 -1.50
N LEU A 55 6.78 5.88 -0.60
CA LEU A 55 8.06 6.46 -0.97
C LEU A 55 8.86 5.54 -1.90
N LEU A 56 8.88 4.24 -1.59
CA LEU A 56 9.58 3.24 -2.41
C LEU A 56 8.96 3.12 -3.81
N TYR A 57 7.63 3.07 -3.93
CA TYR A 57 6.96 3.05 -5.23
C TYR A 57 7.10 4.38 -5.98
N ALA A 58 7.09 5.52 -5.29
CA ALA A 58 7.33 6.81 -5.92
C ALA A 58 8.73 6.87 -6.54
N TYR A 59 9.75 6.39 -5.84
CA TYR A 59 11.10 6.26 -6.37
C TYR A 59 11.16 5.26 -7.54
N ALA A 60 10.55 4.09 -7.39
CA ALA A 60 10.53 3.08 -8.44
C ALA A 60 9.85 3.60 -9.73
N ALA A 61 8.77 4.34 -9.60
CA ALA A 61 8.02 4.91 -10.74
C ALA A 61 8.80 5.92 -11.58
N LEU A 62 9.87 6.51 -11.03
CA LEU A 62 10.75 7.42 -11.78
C LEU A 62 11.70 6.67 -12.71
N HIS A 63 12.01 5.40 -12.42
CA HIS A 63 13.11 4.66 -13.06
C HIS A 63 12.69 3.31 -13.63
N LEU A 64 11.51 2.80 -13.27
CA LEU A 64 11.02 1.49 -13.66
C LEU A 64 9.72 1.61 -14.45
N PRO A 65 9.59 1.00 -15.64
CA PRO A 65 8.33 0.97 -16.38
C PRO A 65 7.19 0.36 -15.54
N ALA A 66 5.99 0.88 -15.69
CA ALA A 66 4.82 0.47 -14.91
C ALA A 66 4.54 -1.04 -14.94
N GLY A 67 4.80 -1.69 -16.09
CA GLY A 67 4.66 -3.12 -16.23
C GLY A 67 5.57 -3.93 -15.31
N TYR A 68 6.82 -3.54 -15.19
CA TYR A 68 7.77 -4.17 -14.25
C TYR A 68 7.36 -3.93 -12.80
N SER A 69 6.91 -2.71 -12.47
CA SER A 69 6.41 -2.41 -11.13
C SER A 69 5.19 -3.26 -10.77
N ALA A 70 4.25 -3.45 -11.69
CA ALA A 70 3.09 -4.31 -11.50
C ALA A 70 3.49 -5.78 -11.30
N LEU A 71 4.43 -6.30 -12.09
CA LEU A 71 4.94 -7.66 -11.95
C LEU A 71 5.65 -7.86 -10.59
N LEU A 72 6.55 -6.96 -10.21
CA LEU A 72 7.26 -7.04 -8.94
C LEU A 72 6.32 -6.88 -7.73
N ASN A 73 5.24 -6.10 -7.86
CA ASN A 73 4.24 -5.98 -6.81
C ASN A 73 3.53 -7.31 -6.51
N THR A 74 3.44 -8.25 -7.45
CA THR A 74 2.86 -9.57 -7.20
C THR A 74 3.65 -10.39 -6.17
N MET A 75 4.92 -10.02 -5.91
CA MET A 75 5.74 -10.60 -4.85
C MET A 75 5.18 -10.37 -3.43
N VAL A 76 4.20 -9.48 -3.28
CA VAL A 76 3.40 -9.35 -2.04
C VAL A 76 2.87 -10.72 -1.58
N VAL A 77 2.42 -11.56 -2.52
CA VAL A 77 1.81 -12.87 -2.18
C VAL A 77 2.85 -13.86 -1.64
N PRO A 78 3.99 -14.13 -2.29
CA PRO A 78 5.05 -14.97 -1.73
C PRO A 78 5.56 -14.47 -0.38
N PHE A 79 5.83 -13.16 -0.24
CA PHE A 79 6.25 -12.59 1.03
C PHE A 79 5.19 -12.77 2.12
N GLY A 80 3.91 -12.63 1.77
CA GLY A 80 2.81 -12.84 2.68
C GLY A 80 2.61 -14.29 3.09
N VAL A 81 2.83 -15.25 2.18
CA VAL A 81 2.80 -16.68 2.50
C VAL A 81 3.89 -17.01 3.53
N LEU A 82 5.11 -16.51 3.33
CA LEU A 82 6.22 -16.69 4.27
C LEU A 82 5.92 -16.03 5.63
N ALA A 83 5.46 -14.79 5.62
CA ALA A 83 5.13 -14.05 6.84
C ALA A 83 3.98 -14.69 7.61
N SER A 84 2.93 -15.14 6.92
CA SER A 84 1.77 -15.82 7.54
C SER A 84 2.19 -17.12 8.20
N ALA A 85 3.08 -17.87 7.58
CA ALA A 85 3.62 -19.11 8.16
C ALA A 85 4.51 -18.82 9.37
N TRP A 86 5.40 -17.82 9.27
CA TRP A 86 6.26 -17.40 10.39
C TRP A 86 5.43 -16.91 11.58
N MET A 87 4.37 -16.19 11.33
CA MET A 87 3.44 -15.71 12.35
C MET A 87 2.43 -16.77 12.80
N LYS A 88 2.47 -17.99 12.27
CA LYS A 88 1.53 -19.09 12.57
C LYS A 88 0.06 -18.75 12.27
N GLU A 89 -0.18 -17.84 11.35
CA GLU A 89 -1.54 -17.50 10.87
C GLU A 89 -2.01 -18.45 9.76
N ASP A 90 -1.05 -19.10 9.10
CA ASP A 90 -1.33 -20.03 8.02
C ASP A 90 -0.19 -21.05 7.87
N THR A 91 -0.44 -22.13 7.11
CA THR A 91 0.56 -23.18 6.86
C THR A 91 1.18 -23.06 5.47
N LEU A 92 2.49 -23.36 5.38
CA LEU A 92 3.13 -23.53 4.09
C LEU A 92 2.59 -24.78 3.40
N SER A 93 2.15 -24.64 2.16
CA SER A 93 1.71 -25.77 1.34
C SER A 93 2.20 -25.62 -0.10
N LEU A 94 2.46 -26.74 -0.75
CA LEU A 94 2.87 -26.76 -2.16
C LEU A 94 1.81 -26.07 -3.05
N ARG A 95 0.53 -26.22 -2.73
CA ARG A 95 -0.57 -25.56 -3.46
C ARG A 95 -0.44 -24.04 -3.48
N LYS A 96 -0.03 -23.43 -2.35
CA LYS A 96 0.17 -21.97 -2.25
C LYS A 96 1.34 -21.51 -3.09
N TRP A 97 2.45 -22.26 -3.07
CA TRP A 97 3.61 -21.95 -3.90
C TRP A 97 3.32 -22.10 -5.40
N LEU A 98 2.59 -23.16 -5.79
CA LEU A 98 2.12 -23.31 -7.17
C LEU A 98 1.18 -22.18 -7.57
N GLY A 99 0.26 -21.77 -6.68
CA GLY A 99 -0.60 -20.61 -6.90
C GLY A 99 0.18 -19.31 -7.09
N CYS A 100 1.21 -19.07 -6.27
CA CYS A 100 2.10 -17.91 -6.43
C CYS A 100 2.83 -17.95 -7.77
N ALA A 101 3.40 -19.10 -8.15
CA ALA A 101 4.11 -19.26 -9.43
C ALA A 101 3.18 -19.06 -10.63
N CYS A 102 1.98 -19.66 -10.61
CA CYS A 102 0.98 -19.46 -11.66
C CYS A 102 0.51 -18.00 -11.75
N GLY A 103 0.26 -17.35 -10.60
CA GLY A 103 -0.13 -15.94 -10.54
C GLY A 103 0.96 -15.04 -11.10
N PHE A 104 2.22 -15.24 -10.71
CA PHE A 104 3.35 -14.49 -11.23
C PHE A 104 3.52 -14.70 -12.75
N ALA A 105 3.45 -15.95 -13.23
CA ALA A 105 3.52 -16.25 -14.64
C ALA A 105 2.35 -15.62 -15.43
N GLY A 106 1.13 -15.66 -14.89
CA GLY A 106 -0.03 -15.04 -15.50
C GLY A 106 0.16 -13.52 -15.66
N VAL A 107 0.62 -12.83 -14.63
CA VAL A 107 0.93 -11.40 -14.71
C VAL A 107 2.04 -11.12 -15.71
N ALA A 108 3.11 -11.94 -15.73
CA ALA A 108 4.22 -11.79 -16.68
C ALA A 108 3.76 -11.93 -18.14
N LEU A 109 2.76 -12.77 -18.40
CA LEU A 109 2.18 -12.94 -19.75
C LEU A 109 1.27 -11.77 -20.17
N ILE A 110 0.55 -11.17 -19.21
CA ILE A 110 -0.37 -10.05 -19.48
C ILE A 110 0.40 -8.75 -19.66
N VAL A 111 1.41 -8.54 -18.81
CA VAL A 111 2.18 -7.32 -18.81
C VAL A 111 3.17 -7.34 -19.97
N ARG A 112 3.06 -6.34 -20.87
CA ARG A 112 4.06 -6.13 -21.92
C ARG A 112 5.34 -5.58 -21.31
N LEU A 113 6.30 -6.47 -21.05
CA LEU A 113 7.63 -6.10 -20.59
C LEU A 113 8.42 -5.62 -21.82
N GLY A 114 8.65 -4.30 -21.91
CA GLY A 114 9.54 -3.74 -22.92
C GLY A 114 11.01 -3.99 -22.60
N PRO A 115 11.93 -3.82 -23.57
CA PRO A 115 13.36 -3.88 -23.29
C PRO A 115 13.75 -2.80 -22.29
N VAL A 116 14.58 -3.18 -21.30
CA VAL A 116 15.20 -2.26 -20.34
C VAL A 116 16.70 -2.43 -20.35
N GLU A 117 17.44 -1.34 -20.34
CA GLU A 117 18.90 -1.41 -20.22
C GLU A 117 19.27 -1.62 -18.75
N PRO A 118 20.08 -2.65 -18.44
CA PRO A 118 20.54 -2.87 -17.08
C PRO A 118 21.38 -1.69 -16.60
N SER A 119 20.96 -1.08 -15.49
CA SER A 119 21.70 0.01 -14.85
C SER A 119 21.59 -0.12 -13.33
N PRO A 120 22.54 0.44 -12.56
CA PRO A 120 22.45 0.47 -11.10
C PRO A 120 21.15 1.13 -10.61
N THR A 121 20.70 2.18 -11.29
CA THR A 121 19.47 2.90 -10.98
C THR A 121 18.23 2.02 -11.18
N LEU A 122 18.18 1.27 -12.30
CA LEU A 122 17.11 0.31 -12.57
C LEU A 122 17.04 -0.78 -11.50
N LEU A 123 18.22 -1.31 -11.11
CA LEU A 123 18.31 -2.33 -10.06
C LEU A 123 17.80 -1.79 -8.72
N LEU A 124 18.21 -0.58 -8.33
CA LEU A 124 17.73 0.06 -7.11
C LEU A 124 16.21 0.30 -7.14
N ALA A 125 15.65 0.70 -8.28
CA ALA A 125 14.21 0.87 -8.45
C ALA A 125 13.45 -0.46 -8.33
N ALA A 126 13.98 -1.54 -8.90
CA ALA A 126 13.41 -2.87 -8.75
C ALA A 126 13.48 -3.38 -7.29
N LEU A 127 14.60 -3.16 -6.61
CA LEU A 127 14.76 -3.49 -5.18
C LEU A 127 13.80 -2.66 -4.31
N ALA A 128 13.60 -1.38 -4.60
CA ALA A 128 12.64 -0.53 -3.90
C ALA A 128 11.21 -1.07 -4.07
N CYS A 129 10.82 -1.46 -5.29
CA CYS A 129 9.53 -2.07 -5.58
C CYS A 129 9.34 -3.40 -4.82
N MET A 130 10.36 -4.26 -4.81
CA MET A 130 10.33 -5.51 -4.04
C MET A 130 10.27 -5.28 -2.53
N ALA A 131 10.99 -4.28 -2.01
CA ALA A 131 10.93 -3.91 -0.59
C ALA A 131 9.53 -3.42 -0.20
N ALA A 132 8.88 -2.63 -1.06
CA ALA A 132 7.50 -2.22 -0.86
C ALA A 132 6.54 -3.43 -0.84
N ALA A 133 6.69 -4.36 -1.78
CA ALA A 133 5.92 -5.60 -1.81
C ALA A 133 6.15 -6.46 -0.56
N ALA A 134 7.39 -6.55 -0.08
CA ALA A 134 7.71 -7.24 1.17
C ALA A 134 7.04 -6.59 2.39
N CYS A 135 7.04 -5.26 2.47
CA CYS A 135 6.32 -4.52 3.52
C CYS A 135 4.83 -4.90 3.56
N TYR A 136 4.16 -4.88 2.42
CA TYR A 136 2.74 -5.29 2.33
C TYR A 136 2.54 -6.74 2.71
N GLY A 137 3.37 -7.65 2.18
CA GLY A 137 3.29 -9.08 2.46
C GLY A 137 3.45 -9.39 3.95
N VAL A 138 4.48 -8.84 4.58
CA VAL A 138 4.77 -9.05 6.02
C VAL A 138 3.72 -8.42 6.92
N CYS A 139 3.20 -7.24 6.55
CA CYS A 139 2.24 -6.54 7.40
C CYS A 139 0.81 -7.08 7.29
N THR A 140 0.44 -7.77 6.21
CA THR A 140 -0.94 -8.28 6.04
C THR A 140 -1.36 -9.26 7.13
N PRO A 141 -0.59 -10.30 7.52
CA PRO A 141 -0.94 -11.14 8.66
C PRO A 141 -0.93 -10.37 9.99
N TRP A 142 -0.06 -9.38 10.16
CA TRP A 142 -0.07 -8.52 11.33
C TRP A 142 -1.36 -7.67 11.39
N MET A 143 -1.76 -7.07 10.27
CA MET A 143 -3.06 -6.37 10.17
C MET A 143 -4.23 -7.31 10.46
N LYS A 144 -4.19 -8.56 9.98
CA LYS A 144 -5.20 -9.57 10.31
C LYS A 144 -5.33 -9.77 11.82
N ARG A 145 -4.22 -9.89 12.55
CA ARG A 145 -4.23 -9.96 14.02
C ARG A 145 -4.81 -8.70 14.66
N ALA A 146 -4.45 -7.53 14.14
CA ALA A 146 -4.98 -6.28 14.65
C ALA A 146 -6.51 -6.19 14.49
N THR A 147 -7.09 -6.72 13.39
CA THR A 147 -8.55 -6.74 13.18
C THR A 147 -9.33 -7.60 14.18
N GLN A 148 -8.67 -8.45 14.94
CA GLN A 148 -9.30 -9.24 16.02
C GLN A 148 -9.54 -8.42 17.30
N ARG A 149 -8.87 -7.27 17.43
CA ARG A 149 -8.88 -6.42 18.64
C ARG A 149 -9.33 -4.99 18.37
N ILE A 150 -9.21 -4.55 17.14
CA ILE A 150 -9.49 -3.18 16.70
C ILE A 150 -10.39 -3.25 15.47
N SER A 151 -11.38 -2.38 15.38
CA SER A 151 -12.24 -2.37 14.19
C SER A 151 -11.47 -2.02 12.92
N PRO A 152 -11.83 -2.59 11.77
CA PRO A 152 -11.19 -2.28 10.50
C PRO A 152 -11.16 -0.79 10.16
N LEU A 153 -12.19 -0.04 10.54
CA LEU A 153 -12.26 1.41 10.33
C LEU A 153 -11.25 2.16 11.20
N ALA A 154 -11.17 1.80 12.49
CA ALA A 154 -10.21 2.42 13.41
C ALA A 154 -8.74 2.08 13.03
N ILE A 155 -8.47 0.87 12.53
CA ILE A 155 -7.16 0.52 11.98
C ILE A 155 -6.86 1.40 10.77
N ALA A 156 -7.77 1.47 9.78
CA ALA A 156 -7.57 2.28 8.58
C ALA A 156 -7.27 3.76 8.94
N ALA A 157 -8.08 4.37 9.80
CA ALA A 157 -7.88 5.74 10.24
C ALA A 157 -6.54 5.93 10.97
N GLY A 158 -6.21 5.03 11.89
CA GLY A 158 -5.00 5.14 12.71
C GLY A 158 -3.71 4.99 11.90
N ILE A 159 -3.64 4.03 10.96
CA ILE A 159 -2.45 3.84 10.11
C ILE A 159 -2.26 5.00 9.13
N HIS A 160 -3.35 5.55 8.56
CA HIS A 160 -3.25 6.70 7.67
C HIS A 160 -2.86 7.96 8.42
N ALA A 161 -3.39 8.19 9.62
CA ALA A 161 -2.98 9.30 10.47
C ALA A 161 -1.50 9.22 10.86
N ALA A 162 -1.01 8.03 11.23
CA ALA A 162 0.39 7.82 11.55
C ALA A 162 1.30 8.02 10.33
N ALA A 163 0.91 7.50 9.17
CA ALA A 163 1.64 7.70 7.93
C ALA A 163 1.68 9.17 7.51
N LEU A 164 0.59 9.91 7.71
CA LEU A 164 0.53 11.35 7.40
C LEU A 164 1.60 12.13 8.19
N VAL A 165 1.74 11.84 9.48
CA VAL A 165 2.77 12.49 10.33
C VAL A 165 4.17 12.30 9.75
N LEU A 166 4.47 11.12 9.18
CA LEU A 166 5.77 10.82 8.58
C LEU A 166 5.96 11.46 7.19
N LEU A 167 4.87 11.65 6.44
CA LEU A 167 4.93 12.19 5.08
C LEU A 167 4.93 13.73 5.04
N VAL A 168 4.37 14.39 6.07
CA VAL A 168 4.28 15.85 6.15
C VAL A 168 5.65 16.55 6.02
N PRO A 169 6.74 16.13 6.69
CA PRO A 169 8.02 16.81 6.57
C PRO A 169 8.54 16.88 5.13
N GLY A 170 8.46 15.77 4.39
CA GLY A 170 8.84 15.73 2.97
C GLY A 170 7.94 16.60 2.09
N ALA A 171 6.63 16.61 2.38
CA ALA A 171 5.70 17.45 1.64
C ALA A 171 5.93 18.95 1.89
N VAL A 172 6.26 19.34 3.12
CA VAL A 172 6.59 20.74 3.46
C VAL A 172 7.87 21.17 2.74
N TRP A 173 8.86 20.28 2.67
CA TRP A 173 10.12 20.56 1.96
C TRP A 173 9.90 20.84 0.47
N ASP A 174 9.10 19.99 -0.19
CA ASP A 174 8.84 20.09 -1.63
C ASP A 174 7.67 21.02 -2.00
N TRP A 175 7.01 21.63 -1.00
CA TRP A 175 5.79 22.42 -1.21
C TRP A 175 5.96 23.54 -2.25
N HIS A 176 7.11 24.21 -2.24
CA HIS A 176 7.38 25.32 -3.14
C HIS A 176 7.59 24.91 -4.61
N GLN A 177 7.84 23.63 -4.87
CA GLN A 177 8.00 23.09 -6.22
C GLN A 177 6.69 22.54 -6.79
N ALA A 178 5.67 22.38 -5.96
CA ALA A 178 4.41 21.79 -6.35
C ALA A 178 3.56 22.73 -7.21
N GLN A 179 3.07 22.24 -8.34
CA GLN A 179 2.14 22.95 -9.22
C GLN A 179 0.72 22.46 -8.95
N PHE A 180 -0.08 23.29 -8.29
CA PHE A 180 -1.47 22.97 -7.91
C PHE A 180 -2.43 23.16 -9.08
N THR A 181 -2.41 22.26 -10.04
CA THR A 181 -3.35 22.26 -11.17
C THR A 181 -4.66 21.58 -10.80
N LEU A 182 -5.79 22.03 -11.36
CA LEU A 182 -7.09 21.42 -11.09
C LEU A 182 -7.13 19.91 -11.38
N PRO A 183 -6.59 19.40 -12.52
CA PRO A 183 -6.54 17.96 -12.78
C PRO A 183 -5.73 17.17 -11.74
N ALA A 184 -4.61 17.74 -11.25
CA ALA A 184 -3.80 17.08 -10.22
C ALA A 184 -4.53 17.02 -8.87
N LEU A 185 -5.21 18.11 -8.47
CA LEU A 185 -6.00 18.15 -7.25
C LEU A 185 -7.19 17.19 -7.31
N LEU A 186 -7.92 17.13 -8.41
CA LEU A 186 -9.01 16.18 -8.59
C LEU A 186 -8.52 14.73 -8.55
N ALA A 187 -7.38 14.43 -9.20
CA ALA A 187 -6.78 13.10 -9.15
C ALA A 187 -6.43 12.70 -7.72
N VAL A 188 -5.77 13.59 -6.96
CA VAL A 188 -5.43 13.35 -5.55
C VAL A 188 -6.69 13.21 -4.69
N ALA A 189 -7.73 13.99 -4.94
CA ALA A 189 -8.98 13.91 -4.20
C ALA A 189 -9.65 12.53 -4.40
N VAL A 190 -9.77 12.09 -5.64
CA VAL A 190 -10.32 10.75 -5.95
C VAL A 190 -9.45 9.65 -5.34
N MET A 191 -8.13 9.73 -5.51
CA MET A 191 -7.22 8.73 -4.95
C MET A 191 -7.23 8.72 -3.41
N GLY A 192 -7.31 9.88 -2.78
CA GLY A 192 -7.34 10.00 -1.33
C GLY A 192 -8.65 9.47 -0.74
N VAL A 193 -9.77 9.97 -1.22
CA VAL A 193 -11.09 9.62 -0.67
C VAL A 193 -11.48 8.19 -1.05
N VAL A 194 -11.41 7.85 -2.34
CA VAL A 194 -11.94 6.58 -2.83
C VAL A 194 -10.96 5.44 -2.60
N THR A 195 -9.72 5.53 -3.12
CA THR A 195 -8.80 4.39 -3.08
C THR A 195 -8.09 4.23 -1.75
N SER A 196 -7.58 5.32 -1.17
CA SER A 196 -6.85 5.25 0.11
C SER A 196 -7.78 5.34 1.33
N GLY A 197 -8.94 5.99 1.22
CA GLY A 197 -9.95 6.03 2.27
C GLY A 197 -10.87 4.82 2.23
N LEU A 198 -11.88 4.88 1.37
CA LEU A 198 -12.97 3.90 1.35
C LEU A 198 -12.51 2.49 0.95
N ALA A 199 -11.78 2.35 -0.16
CA ALA A 199 -11.36 1.04 -0.63
C ALA A 199 -10.38 0.37 0.36
N TYR A 200 -9.51 1.13 1.00
CA TYR A 200 -8.59 0.59 2.01
C TYR A 200 -9.35 0.07 3.25
N TRP A 201 -10.34 0.83 3.74
CA TRP A 201 -11.22 0.38 4.81
C TRP A 201 -11.98 -0.90 4.44
N LEU A 202 -12.57 -0.94 3.23
CA LEU A 202 -13.27 -2.13 2.74
C LEU A 202 -12.32 -3.33 2.63
N ASN A 203 -11.10 -3.12 2.16
CA ASN A 203 -10.07 -4.17 2.11
C ASN A 203 -9.75 -4.73 3.50
N LEU A 204 -9.60 -3.88 4.52
CA LEU A 204 -9.40 -4.34 5.90
C LEU A 204 -10.63 -5.09 6.45
N ARG A 205 -11.83 -4.66 6.06
CA ARG A 205 -13.06 -5.37 6.42
C ARG A 205 -13.11 -6.77 5.80
N VAL A 206 -12.71 -6.90 4.54
CA VAL A 206 -12.55 -8.22 3.88
C VAL A 206 -11.45 -9.03 4.56
N LEU A 207 -10.29 -8.44 4.81
CA LEU A 207 -9.17 -9.10 5.50
C LEU A 207 -9.59 -9.63 6.88
N SER A 208 -10.49 -8.95 7.59
CA SER A 208 -11.00 -9.43 8.87
C SER A 208 -11.79 -10.75 8.76
N GLN A 209 -12.29 -11.10 7.58
CA GLN A 209 -13.16 -12.26 7.33
C GLN A 209 -12.45 -13.42 6.64
N ILE A 210 -11.38 -13.18 5.88
CA ILE A 210 -10.67 -14.20 5.10
C ILE A 210 -9.22 -14.35 5.58
N SER A 211 -8.51 -15.37 5.06
CA SER A 211 -7.08 -15.55 5.37
C SER A 211 -6.22 -14.45 4.74
N PRO A 212 -5.06 -14.10 5.34
CA PRO A 212 -4.13 -13.12 4.78
C PRO A 212 -3.71 -13.44 3.35
N VAL A 213 -3.41 -14.71 3.07
CA VAL A 213 -3.00 -15.16 1.73
C VAL A 213 -4.11 -14.96 0.70
N ALA A 214 -5.37 -15.27 1.06
CA ALA A 214 -6.51 -15.04 0.18
C ALA A 214 -6.73 -13.54 -0.10
N ALA A 215 -6.57 -12.67 0.90
CA ALA A 215 -6.69 -11.23 0.71
C ALA A 215 -5.60 -10.70 -0.24
N MET A 216 -4.35 -11.16 -0.09
CA MET A 216 -3.23 -10.74 -0.93
C MET A 216 -3.32 -11.24 -2.37
N SER A 217 -4.05 -12.31 -2.65
CA SER A 217 -4.19 -12.85 -4.02
C SER A 217 -4.82 -11.83 -4.99
N SER A 218 -5.54 -10.82 -4.48
CA SER A 218 -6.03 -9.69 -5.27
C SER A 218 -4.90 -8.91 -5.98
N ALA A 219 -3.65 -8.99 -5.49
CA ALA A 219 -2.50 -8.36 -6.13
C ALA A 219 -2.24 -8.89 -7.55
N PHE A 220 -2.62 -10.13 -7.85
CA PHE A 220 -2.52 -10.69 -9.20
C PHE A 220 -3.54 -10.09 -10.18
N MET A 221 -4.56 -9.41 -9.69
CA MET A 221 -5.59 -8.77 -10.52
C MET A 221 -5.26 -7.30 -10.85
N ILE A 222 -4.24 -6.71 -10.25
CA ILE A 222 -3.86 -5.31 -10.46
C ILE A 222 -3.55 -4.98 -11.93
N PRO A 223 -2.90 -5.86 -12.72
CA PRO A 223 -2.58 -5.57 -14.12
C PRO A 223 -3.76 -5.68 -15.09
N LEU A 224 -4.92 -6.18 -14.64
CA LEU A 224 -6.13 -6.33 -15.45
C LEU A 224 -6.93 -5.02 -15.48
#